data_75b49b6ca4ab634b5cf0ef9741507d4b
#
_entry.id   75b49b6ca4ab634b5cf0ef9741507d4b
#
_cell.length_a   1.000
_cell.length_b   1.000
_cell.length_c   1.000
_cell.angle_alpha   90.00
_cell.angle_beta   90.00
_cell.angle_gamma   90.00
#
_symmetry.space_group_name_H-M   'P 1'
#
loop_
_entity.id
_entity.type
_entity.pdbx_description
1 polymer ?
#
loop_
_entity_poly.entity_id
_entity_poly.type
_entity_poly.pdbx_seq_one_letter_code
_entity_poly.pdbx_strand_id
1 'polypeptide(L)'
;MYARESFTIAEVADLLSIRRLSDSYQDEFPVECPFCGDLRGKCSFCIRKNGELKNVYHCYHCGASGNMLTLYAELSGIYGRNRYKEAYREIKQALSFSGTDKRQQSTTRNGFASIVSKKKRISLTEEEWDYRDHVYKEMLTFLKLKETHRRNLLLRGLTLNEVRQMEERGFLSTDEENSVAIARKLLKKGFRLDGVPGFFINRDGDWEAAFYRKNNGYLCPVRDGKERIIGFQIRLDVPLKERKYLWFTSSGLEKGTSSGSPAGMFGKIKDGTVYVTEGILKAEIAWMCTGNPYIGVPGVSNHKGLETVLRKLKEQGLKRVYECYDMDKMMELSCKHDEKSACRQCEHGIHLYHGECLRKRRKRDMIRKGCIKLYEICEELNVSCKRVTWDTDASGTWMEHYKGVDDWILQKEEKEHRKTA
;
A
#
# COMPACT_ATOMS: atom_id res chain seq x y z
N MET A 1 10.78 14.56 31.96
CA MET A 1 12.18 15.00 31.91
C MET A 1 12.81 14.36 30.67
N TYR A 2 12.82 15.05 29.53
CA TYR A 2 13.41 14.53 28.29
C TYR A 2 14.93 14.58 28.43
N ALA A 3 15.58 13.41 28.38
CA ALA A 3 17.03 13.33 28.32
C ALA A 3 17.53 14.17 27.11
N ARG A 4 18.60 14.97 27.29
CA ARG A 4 19.28 15.68 26.21
C ARG A 4 19.54 14.68 25.07
N GLU A 5 19.02 14.98 23.89
CA GLU A 5 19.29 14.18 22.69
C GLU A 5 20.82 14.17 22.47
N SER A 6 21.39 12.98 22.42
CA SER A 6 22.84 12.79 22.33
C SER A 6 23.36 12.87 20.89
N PHE A 7 22.48 13.01 19.88
CA PHE A 7 22.80 13.11 18.45
C PHE A 7 21.68 13.85 17.67
N THR A 8 21.99 14.27 16.47
CA THR A 8 21.10 15.03 15.57
C THR A 8 20.62 14.18 14.40
N ILE A 9 19.54 14.61 13.73
CA ILE A 9 19.09 13.96 12.49
C ILE A 9 20.13 14.08 11.37
N ALA A 10 20.98 15.11 11.39
CA ALA A 10 22.08 15.24 10.43
C ALA A 10 23.12 14.13 10.60
N GLU A 11 23.53 13.83 11.85
CA GLU A 11 24.44 12.73 12.14
C GLU A 11 23.83 11.38 11.78
N VAL A 12 22.52 11.20 11.97
CA VAL A 12 21.80 9.98 11.54
C VAL A 12 21.72 9.91 10.02
N ALA A 13 21.53 11.04 9.33
CA ALA A 13 21.56 11.08 7.86
C ALA A 13 22.93 10.67 7.30
N ASP A 14 24.00 11.16 7.92
CA ASP A 14 25.37 10.82 7.54
C ASP A 14 25.66 9.33 7.82
N LEU A 15 25.20 8.79 8.96
CA LEU A 15 25.31 7.38 9.30
C LEU A 15 24.57 6.47 8.31
N LEU A 16 23.43 6.91 7.80
CA LEU A 16 22.61 6.20 6.80
C LEU A 16 23.06 6.50 5.35
N SER A 17 24.11 7.30 5.15
CA SER A 17 24.61 7.72 3.84
C SER A 17 23.54 8.38 2.97
N ILE A 18 22.64 9.16 3.59
CA ILE A 18 21.60 9.90 2.88
C ILE A 18 22.25 11.10 2.16
N ARG A 19 22.04 11.18 0.85
CA ARG A 19 22.62 12.21 0.01
C ARG A 19 21.98 13.56 0.29
N ARG A 20 22.81 14.56 0.65
CA ARG A 20 22.40 15.97 0.73
C ARG A 20 22.37 16.57 -0.68
N LEU A 21 21.40 17.43 -0.94
CA LEU A 21 21.22 18.12 -2.22
C LEU A 21 21.77 19.54 -2.22
N SER A 22 22.24 20.04 -1.06
CA SER A 22 22.95 21.32 -0.95
C SER A 22 24.05 21.22 0.09
N ASP A 23 25.14 21.98 -0.11
CA ASP A 23 26.28 22.07 0.80
C ASP A 23 26.08 23.11 1.93
N SER A 24 24.91 23.77 1.98
CA SER A 24 24.63 24.76 3.01
C SER A 24 24.33 24.11 4.36
N TYR A 25 25.12 24.41 5.38
CA TYR A 25 24.88 24.03 6.78
C TYR A 25 23.85 24.97 7.42
N GLN A 26 22.62 24.96 6.89
CA GLN A 26 21.49 25.64 7.51
C GLN A 26 20.78 24.71 8.50
N ASP A 27 19.99 25.30 9.40
CA ASP A 27 19.15 24.57 10.35
C ASP A 27 18.17 23.62 9.67
N GLU A 28 17.94 23.77 8.38
CA GLU A 28 17.15 22.91 7.51
C GLU A 28 17.89 22.71 6.19
N PHE A 29 17.96 21.47 5.70
CA PHE A 29 18.65 21.14 4.46
C PHE A 29 17.89 20.09 3.64
N PRO A 30 17.85 20.24 2.29
CA PRO A 30 17.22 19.30 1.41
C PRO A 30 18.09 18.05 1.22
N VAL A 31 17.43 16.90 1.14
CA VAL A 31 18.08 15.60 0.89
C VAL A 31 17.37 14.84 -0.23
N GLU A 32 18.08 13.91 -0.85
CA GLU A 32 17.44 12.84 -1.60
C GLU A 32 16.51 12.06 -0.66
N CYS A 33 15.23 11.96 -1.01
CA CYS A 33 14.29 11.29 -0.13
C CYS A 33 14.60 9.79 -0.04
N PRO A 34 14.96 9.25 1.14
CA PRO A 34 15.31 7.84 1.26
C PRO A 34 14.12 6.89 1.08
N PHE A 35 12.90 7.41 1.04
CA PHE A 35 11.66 6.64 0.91
C PHE A 35 11.13 6.60 -0.52
N CYS A 36 11.25 7.69 -1.28
CA CYS A 36 10.70 7.79 -2.63
C CYS A 36 11.73 8.17 -3.70
N GLY A 37 12.98 8.47 -3.32
CA GLY A 37 14.05 8.83 -4.26
C GLY A 37 13.90 10.23 -4.89
N ASP A 38 13.06 11.12 -4.34
CA ASP A 38 12.90 12.48 -4.87
C ASP A 38 14.20 13.28 -4.75
N LEU A 39 14.68 13.82 -5.88
CA LEU A 39 15.89 14.63 -5.99
C LEU A 39 15.61 16.13 -6.12
N ARG A 40 14.35 16.55 -6.13
CA ARG A 40 13.94 17.95 -6.34
C ARG A 40 13.96 18.79 -5.06
N GLY A 41 14.51 18.24 -3.98
CA GLY A 41 14.56 18.91 -2.68
C GLY A 41 13.22 18.98 -1.95
N LYS A 42 12.28 18.08 -2.27
CA LYS A 42 10.98 18.00 -1.56
C LYS A 42 11.07 17.29 -0.22
N CYS A 43 12.19 16.66 0.08
CA CYS A 43 12.47 16.09 1.39
C CYS A 43 13.47 16.99 2.11
N SER A 44 13.10 17.52 3.27
CA SER A 44 13.98 18.33 4.11
C SER A 44 14.17 17.73 5.49
N PHE A 45 15.37 17.93 6.04
CA PHE A 45 15.75 17.56 7.40
C PHE A 45 16.00 18.82 8.21
N CYS A 46 15.38 18.94 9.39
CA CYS A 46 15.47 20.09 10.26
C CYS A 46 16.24 19.75 11.55
N ILE A 47 17.32 20.52 11.82
CA ILE A 47 18.19 20.35 13.00
C ILE A 47 18.06 21.52 14.00
N ARG A 48 17.07 22.40 13.85
CA ARG A 48 16.92 23.61 14.69
C ARG A 48 17.13 23.31 16.17
N LYS A 49 17.95 24.13 16.82
CA LYS A 49 18.27 23.98 18.25
C LYS A 49 17.13 24.44 19.17
N ASN A 50 16.34 25.41 18.72
CA ASN A 50 15.23 26.00 19.46
C ASN A 50 13.97 25.98 18.60
N GLY A 51 12.88 25.40 19.10
CA GLY A 51 11.58 25.33 18.42
C GLY A 51 10.89 23.98 18.55
N GLU A 52 9.62 23.92 18.13
CA GLU A 52 8.80 22.70 18.17
C GLU A 52 9.26 21.62 17.17
N LEU A 53 9.97 22.02 16.10
CA LEU A 53 10.44 21.14 15.02
C LEU A 53 11.96 20.96 15.10
N LYS A 54 12.40 20.07 15.99
CA LYS A 54 13.82 19.71 16.16
C LYS A 54 14.06 18.25 15.80
N ASN A 55 15.14 17.98 15.05
CA ASN A 55 15.55 16.65 14.65
C ASN A 55 14.43 15.86 13.92
N VAL A 56 13.73 16.50 13.01
CA VAL A 56 12.63 15.94 12.24
C VAL A 56 12.89 16.00 10.75
N TYR A 57 12.23 15.12 10.00
CA TYR A 57 12.21 15.15 8.55
C TYR A 57 10.78 15.18 8.02
N HIS A 58 10.62 15.79 6.85
CA HIS A 58 9.38 15.74 6.09
C HIS A 58 9.67 15.73 4.59
N CYS A 59 8.99 14.85 3.88
CA CYS A 59 8.99 14.82 2.41
C CYS A 59 7.64 15.27 1.87
N TYR A 60 7.61 16.44 1.26
CA TYR A 60 6.39 16.98 0.61
C TYR A 60 5.97 16.22 -0.65
N HIS A 61 6.82 15.31 -1.15
CA HIS A 61 6.50 14.49 -2.31
C HIS A 61 5.77 13.20 -1.94
N CYS A 62 6.27 12.44 -0.97
CA CYS A 62 5.66 11.16 -0.58
C CYS A 62 4.94 11.18 0.79
N GLY A 63 5.01 12.31 1.52
CA GLY A 63 4.40 12.45 2.85
C GLY A 63 5.15 11.75 3.97
N ALA A 64 6.31 11.12 3.70
CA ALA A 64 7.13 10.51 4.73
C ALA A 64 7.61 11.58 5.73
N SER A 65 7.43 11.33 7.01
CA SER A 65 7.78 12.27 8.08
C SER A 65 8.05 11.56 9.39
N GLY A 66 8.89 12.15 10.23
CA GLY A 66 9.21 11.60 11.53
C GLY A 66 10.43 12.29 12.15
N ASN A 67 10.93 11.70 13.23
CA ASN A 67 12.17 12.12 13.86
C ASN A 67 13.34 11.20 13.47
N MET A 68 14.53 11.49 13.98
CA MET A 68 15.76 10.74 13.71
C MET A 68 15.67 9.24 14.08
N LEU A 69 14.92 8.89 15.14
CA LEU A 69 14.75 7.49 15.55
C LEU A 69 13.79 6.75 14.60
N THR A 70 12.74 7.43 14.15
CA THR A 70 11.83 6.90 13.13
C THR A 70 12.58 6.66 11.82
N LEU A 71 13.37 7.65 11.38
CA LEU A 71 14.20 7.58 10.17
C LEU A 71 15.13 6.36 10.22
N TYR A 72 15.89 6.23 11.31
CA TYR A 72 16.84 5.13 11.47
C TYR A 72 16.13 3.78 11.52
N ALA A 73 15.09 3.66 12.33
CA ALA A 73 14.35 2.40 12.48
C ALA A 73 13.75 1.92 11.15
N GLU A 74 13.13 2.82 10.38
CA GLU A 74 12.51 2.46 9.11
C GLU A 74 13.52 2.06 8.04
N LEU A 75 14.65 2.75 7.95
CA LEU A 75 15.68 2.47 6.95
C LEU A 75 16.59 1.29 7.34
N SER A 76 16.81 1.06 8.64
CA SER A 76 17.56 -0.10 9.14
C SER A 76 16.70 -1.36 9.33
N GLY A 77 15.37 -1.26 9.10
CA GLY A 77 14.48 -2.41 9.23
C GLY A 77 14.25 -2.86 10.67
N ILE A 78 14.34 -1.93 11.64
CA ILE A 78 14.08 -2.18 13.05
C ILE A 78 12.58 -1.96 13.30
N TYR A 79 11.88 -3.02 13.69
CA TYR A 79 10.44 -3.01 13.93
C TYR A 79 10.10 -3.49 15.34
N GLY A 80 8.87 -3.29 15.76
CA GLY A 80 8.36 -3.77 17.04
C GLY A 80 8.23 -2.68 18.10
N ARG A 81 7.78 -3.09 19.30
CA ARG A 81 7.41 -2.18 20.39
C ARG A 81 8.61 -1.39 20.94
N ASN A 82 9.79 -1.98 20.86
CA ASN A 82 11.05 -1.41 21.35
C ASN A 82 11.88 -0.75 20.23
N ARG A 83 11.33 -0.61 19.01
CA ARG A 83 12.07 -0.13 17.81
C ARG A 83 12.87 1.15 18.05
N TYR A 84 12.31 2.12 18.74
CA TYR A 84 13.00 3.39 19.01
C TYR A 84 14.11 3.26 20.06
N LYS A 85 13.96 2.36 21.02
CA LYS A 85 14.99 2.05 22.02
C LYS A 85 16.16 1.31 21.38
N GLU A 86 15.86 0.43 20.45
CA GLU A 86 16.84 -0.31 19.66
C GLU A 86 17.57 0.61 18.68
N ALA A 87 16.86 1.40 17.90
CA ALA A 87 17.42 2.44 17.02
C ALA A 87 18.33 3.40 17.80
N TYR A 88 17.89 3.89 18.95
CA TYR A 88 18.71 4.76 19.81
C TYR A 88 20.02 4.10 20.22
N ARG A 89 19.97 2.81 20.62
CA ARG A 89 21.15 2.05 21.04
C ARG A 89 22.14 1.86 19.88
N GLU A 90 21.64 1.46 18.72
CA GLU A 90 22.45 1.26 17.53
C GLU A 90 23.10 2.55 17.02
N ILE A 91 22.33 3.66 16.93
CA ILE A 91 22.85 4.97 16.57
C ILE A 91 23.96 5.39 17.54
N LYS A 92 23.70 5.27 18.86
CA LYS A 92 24.67 5.65 19.88
C LYS A 92 25.95 4.82 19.78
N GLN A 93 25.83 3.54 19.54
CA GLN A 93 26.97 2.63 19.35
C GLN A 93 27.76 3.02 18.08
N ALA A 94 27.10 3.21 16.97
CA ALA A 94 27.75 3.57 15.69
C ALA A 94 28.49 4.93 15.79
N LEU A 95 27.87 5.94 16.41
CA LEU A 95 28.49 7.25 16.59
C LEU A 95 29.62 7.26 17.62
N SER A 96 29.61 6.32 18.61
CA SER A 96 30.71 6.18 19.58
C SER A 96 31.97 5.61 18.94
N PHE A 97 31.85 4.72 17.97
CA PHE A 97 32.98 4.18 17.21
C PHE A 97 33.60 5.21 16.25
N SER A 98 32.83 6.19 15.76
CA SER A 98 33.35 7.26 14.88
C SER A 98 34.03 8.40 15.65
N GLY A 99 33.96 8.43 16.96
CA GLY A 99 34.52 9.48 17.83
C GLY A 99 35.98 9.30 18.26
N THR A 100 36.64 8.18 17.98
CA THR A 100 38.01 7.89 18.43
C THR A 100 39.10 8.18 17.44
N ASP A 101 38.79 8.68 16.22
CA ASP A 101 39.81 9.02 15.20
C ASP A 101 39.61 10.40 14.61
N LYS A 102 39.77 11.45 15.47
CA LYS A 102 40.06 12.79 15.00
C LYS A 102 41.53 13.15 15.28
N ARG A 103 42.49 12.39 14.81
CA ARG A 103 43.89 12.79 14.51
C ARG A 103 44.49 11.76 13.58
N GLN A 104 44.45 12.03 12.31
CA GLN A 104 45.41 11.82 11.23
C GLN A 104 44.73 11.61 9.87
N GLN A 105 44.79 12.66 9.10
CA GLN A 105 45.07 12.78 7.67
C GLN A 105 44.68 11.63 6.72
N SER A 106 43.86 12.05 5.74
CA SER A 106 44.01 11.78 4.31
C SER A 106 44.37 10.34 3.86
N THR A 107 43.61 9.94 2.85
CA THR A 107 43.78 8.75 2.02
C THR A 107 43.31 7.43 2.63
N THR A 108 42.02 7.15 2.38
CA THR A 108 41.56 5.91 1.73
C THR A 108 40.02 5.92 1.69
N ARG A 109 39.49 6.43 0.60
CA ARG A 109 38.11 6.15 0.18
C ARG A 109 38.04 4.69 -0.26
N ASN A 110 37.91 3.74 0.62
CA ASN A 110 37.47 2.37 0.32
C ASN A 110 37.55 1.57 1.63
N GLY A 111 36.42 1.49 2.36
CA GLY A 111 36.43 0.63 3.54
C GLY A 111 35.14 0.58 4.35
N PHE A 112 34.20 1.51 4.18
CA PHE A 112 32.99 1.55 5.00
C PHE A 112 31.66 1.34 4.22
N ALA A 113 31.75 0.99 2.93
CA ALA A 113 30.58 0.65 2.13
C ALA A 113 30.00 -0.76 2.40
N SER A 114 30.54 -1.51 3.37
CA SER A 114 30.19 -2.93 3.53
C SER A 114 29.41 -3.29 4.79
N ILE A 115 29.00 -2.33 5.64
CA ILE A 115 28.26 -2.65 6.89
C ILE A 115 26.79 -2.25 6.83
N VAL A 116 26.40 -1.32 5.97
CA VAL A 116 25.01 -1.25 5.56
C VAL A 116 24.84 -2.19 4.36
N SER A 117 24.87 -3.48 4.63
CA SER A 117 24.28 -4.40 3.68
C SER A 117 22.83 -3.89 3.50
N LYS A 118 22.57 -3.21 2.35
CA LYS A 118 21.23 -3.28 1.76
C LYS A 118 20.90 -4.76 1.90
N LYS A 119 20.06 -5.15 2.88
CA LYS A 119 19.38 -6.43 2.78
C LYS A 119 18.71 -6.32 1.42
N LYS A 120 19.40 -6.82 0.38
CA LYS A 120 18.82 -7.08 -0.92
C LYS A 120 17.49 -7.69 -0.51
N ARG A 121 16.36 -7.06 -0.87
CA ARG A 121 15.08 -7.73 -0.72
C ARG A 121 15.31 -9.04 -1.45
N ILE A 122 15.53 -10.11 -0.71
CA ILE A 122 15.65 -11.44 -1.28
C ILE A 122 14.29 -11.61 -1.92
N SER A 123 14.26 -11.56 -3.25
CA SER A 123 13.04 -11.91 -3.97
C SER A 123 12.72 -13.32 -3.52
N LEU A 124 11.49 -13.51 -3.02
CA LEU A 124 11.04 -14.84 -2.64
C LEU A 124 11.21 -15.78 -3.84
N THR A 125 11.67 -16.99 -3.58
CA THR A 125 11.74 -18.03 -4.59
C THR A 125 10.33 -18.47 -5.00
N GLU A 126 10.20 -19.21 -6.09
CA GLU A 126 8.91 -19.75 -6.52
C GLU A 126 8.35 -20.72 -5.47
N GLU A 127 9.23 -21.54 -4.84
CA GLU A 127 8.85 -22.46 -3.76
C GLU A 127 8.33 -21.72 -2.52
N GLU A 128 8.91 -20.56 -2.18
CA GLU A 128 8.43 -19.74 -1.08
C GLU A 128 7.07 -19.10 -1.38
N TRP A 129 6.81 -18.73 -2.64
CA TRP A 129 5.49 -18.26 -3.06
C TRP A 129 4.45 -19.37 -3.04
N ASP A 130 4.78 -20.56 -3.53
CA ASP A 130 3.91 -21.74 -3.49
C ASP A 130 3.61 -22.14 -2.05
N TYR A 131 4.62 -22.07 -1.18
CA TYR A 131 4.46 -22.36 0.25
C TYR A 131 3.48 -21.39 0.93
N ARG A 132 3.63 -20.08 0.69
CA ARG A 132 2.69 -19.08 1.21
C ARG A 132 1.27 -19.30 0.73
N ASP A 133 1.10 -19.61 -0.54
CA ASP A 133 -0.20 -19.94 -1.13
C ASP A 133 -0.84 -21.14 -0.42
N HIS A 134 -0.08 -22.20 -0.18
CA HIS A 134 -0.57 -23.37 0.56
C HIS A 134 -1.00 -23.04 1.99
N VAL A 135 -0.20 -22.27 2.72
CA VAL A 135 -0.55 -21.82 4.08
C VAL A 135 -1.84 -21.00 4.05
N TYR A 136 -1.98 -20.09 3.10
CA TYR A 136 -3.16 -19.23 2.98
C TYR A 136 -4.41 -20.01 2.58
N LYS A 137 -4.30 -20.91 1.62
CA LYS A 137 -5.41 -21.80 1.23
C LYS A 137 -5.86 -22.67 2.39
N GLU A 138 -4.92 -23.23 3.15
CA GLU A 138 -5.26 -24.00 4.34
C GLU A 138 -5.91 -23.14 5.43
N MET A 139 -5.41 -21.92 5.67
CA MET A 139 -6.04 -20.98 6.60
C MET A 139 -7.50 -20.72 6.22
N LEU A 140 -7.78 -20.52 4.95
CA LEU A 140 -9.14 -20.23 4.46
C LEU A 140 -10.12 -21.39 4.76
N THR A 141 -9.67 -22.64 4.83
CA THR A 141 -10.55 -23.78 5.18
C THR A 141 -11.14 -23.69 6.60
N PHE A 142 -10.56 -22.87 7.47
CA PHE A 142 -11.04 -22.65 8.83
C PHE A 142 -11.97 -21.44 8.97
N LEU A 143 -12.18 -20.70 7.89
CA LEU A 143 -12.97 -19.47 7.87
C LEU A 143 -14.30 -19.69 7.12
N LYS A 144 -15.26 -18.80 7.35
CA LYS A 144 -16.55 -18.76 6.67
C LYS A 144 -16.91 -17.32 6.32
N LEU A 145 -17.71 -17.12 5.30
CA LEU A 145 -18.28 -15.81 5.02
C LEU A 145 -19.51 -15.59 5.90
N LYS A 146 -19.44 -14.63 6.84
CA LYS A 146 -20.55 -14.24 7.72
C LYS A 146 -21.67 -13.60 6.89
N GLU A 147 -22.92 -13.78 7.31
CA GLU A 147 -24.09 -13.27 6.59
C GLU A 147 -24.06 -11.73 6.39
N THR A 148 -23.52 -11.00 7.35
CA THR A 148 -23.30 -9.53 7.23
C THR A 148 -22.42 -9.16 6.05
N HIS A 149 -21.35 -9.92 5.80
CA HIS A 149 -20.43 -9.69 4.69
C HIS A 149 -21.01 -10.21 3.36
N ARG A 150 -21.74 -11.32 3.39
CA ARG A 150 -22.51 -11.80 2.23
C ARG A 150 -23.47 -10.72 1.75
N ARG A 151 -24.25 -10.14 2.68
CA ARG A 151 -25.16 -9.03 2.38
C ARG A 151 -24.43 -7.81 1.85
N ASN A 152 -23.24 -7.50 2.38
CA ASN A 152 -22.43 -6.39 1.87
C ASN A 152 -22.03 -6.57 0.40
N LEU A 153 -21.69 -7.80 -0.01
CA LEU A 153 -21.38 -8.14 -1.40
C LEU A 153 -22.64 -8.06 -2.29
N LEU A 154 -23.79 -8.56 -1.83
CA LEU A 154 -25.06 -8.44 -2.55
C LEU A 154 -25.47 -6.97 -2.75
N LEU A 155 -25.31 -6.13 -1.71
CA LEU A 155 -25.59 -4.68 -1.80
C LEU A 155 -24.67 -3.93 -2.76
N ARG A 156 -23.54 -4.51 -3.16
CA ARG A 156 -22.70 -4.00 -4.26
C ARG A 156 -23.27 -4.31 -5.65
N GLY A 157 -24.29 -5.13 -5.75
CA GLY A 157 -24.92 -5.53 -7.02
C GLY A 157 -24.52 -6.93 -7.48
N LEU A 158 -23.75 -7.69 -6.70
CA LEU A 158 -23.44 -9.09 -7.02
C LEU A 158 -24.66 -9.98 -6.83
N THR A 159 -24.82 -10.97 -7.69
CA THR A 159 -25.82 -12.03 -7.57
C THR A 159 -25.42 -13.06 -6.49
N LEU A 160 -26.36 -13.89 -6.04
CA LEU A 160 -26.06 -14.97 -5.10
C LEU A 160 -24.99 -15.94 -5.63
N ASN A 161 -25.00 -16.19 -6.94
CA ASN A 161 -24.01 -17.07 -7.57
C ASN A 161 -22.62 -16.47 -7.56
N GLU A 162 -22.50 -15.18 -7.89
CA GLU A 162 -21.23 -14.47 -7.84
C GLU A 162 -20.68 -14.36 -6.41
N VAL A 163 -21.55 -14.16 -5.43
CA VAL A 163 -21.13 -14.17 -4.02
C VAL A 163 -20.62 -15.56 -3.61
N ARG A 164 -21.22 -16.66 -4.08
CA ARG A 164 -20.68 -18.02 -3.86
C ARG A 164 -19.30 -18.18 -4.51
N GLN A 165 -19.15 -17.74 -5.75
CA GLN A 165 -17.84 -17.75 -6.42
C GLN A 165 -16.80 -16.93 -5.64
N MET A 166 -17.15 -15.77 -5.13
CA MET A 166 -16.26 -14.96 -4.26
C MET A 166 -15.87 -15.73 -3.00
N GLU A 167 -16.83 -16.41 -2.36
CA GLU A 167 -16.57 -17.25 -1.18
C GLU A 167 -15.60 -18.39 -1.49
N GLU A 168 -15.80 -19.12 -2.58
CA GLU A 168 -14.91 -20.18 -3.06
C GLU A 168 -13.51 -19.66 -3.40
N ARG A 169 -13.42 -18.41 -3.85
CA ARG A 169 -12.17 -17.72 -4.14
C ARG A 169 -11.49 -17.13 -2.90
N GLY A 170 -12.07 -17.32 -1.70
CA GLY A 170 -11.45 -16.97 -0.42
C GLY A 170 -11.81 -15.60 0.13
N PHE A 171 -12.90 -14.98 -0.35
CA PHE A 171 -13.48 -13.79 0.28
C PHE A 171 -14.27 -14.21 1.52
N LEU A 172 -13.56 -14.41 2.62
CA LEU A 172 -14.09 -14.96 3.86
C LEU A 172 -13.92 -13.97 5.01
N SER A 173 -14.78 -14.07 6.01
CA SER A 173 -14.75 -13.20 7.18
C SER A 173 -13.53 -13.46 8.05
N THR A 174 -12.95 -12.42 8.60
CA THR A 174 -11.95 -12.57 9.67
C THR A 174 -12.58 -13.15 10.93
N ASP A 175 -11.80 -13.91 11.67
CA ASP A 175 -12.23 -14.57 12.91
C ASP A 175 -11.16 -14.33 14.00
N GLU A 176 -11.23 -13.15 14.61
CA GLU A 176 -10.26 -12.74 15.63
C GLU A 176 -10.37 -13.55 16.93
N GLU A 177 -11.54 -14.05 17.27
CA GLU A 177 -11.75 -14.88 18.48
C GLU A 177 -10.99 -16.21 18.38
N ASN A 178 -10.87 -16.73 17.16
CA ASN A 178 -10.18 -17.97 16.87
C ASN A 178 -8.77 -17.78 16.26
N SER A 179 -8.21 -16.59 16.28
CA SER A 179 -6.92 -16.26 15.65
C SER A 179 -5.77 -17.17 16.07
N VAL A 180 -5.65 -17.47 17.38
CA VAL A 180 -4.67 -18.40 17.96
C VAL A 180 -5.00 -19.84 17.57
N ALA A 181 -6.29 -20.23 17.65
CA ALA A 181 -6.72 -21.58 17.30
C ALA A 181 -6.47 -21.91 15.83
N ILE A 182 -6.64 -20.94 14.93
CA ILE A 182 -6.34 -21.08 13.49
C ILE A 182 -4.85 -21.32 13.30
N ALA A 183 -3.98 -20.51 13.93
CA ALA A 183 -2.55 -20.70 13.85
C ALA A 183 -2.12 -22.09 14.40
N ARG A 184 -2.67 -22.52 15.53
CA ARG A 184 -2.41 -23.87 16.09
C ARG A 184 -2.84 -25.01 15.14
N LYS A 185 -3.99 -24.86 14.45
CA LYS A 185 -4.43 -25.87 13.45
C LYS A 185 -3.45 -25.98 12.30
N LEU A 186 -2.94 -24.85 11.79
CA LEU A 186 -1.90 -24.82 10.75
C LEU A 186 -0.62 -25.53 11.21
N LEU A 187 -0.14 -25.20 12.43
CA LEU A 187 1.05 -25.84 12.99
C LEU A 187 0.87 -27.36 13.17
N LYS A 188 -0.31 -27.81 13.64
CA LYS A 188 -0.63 -29.24 13.77
C LYS A 188 -0.65 -29.98 12.43
N LYS A 189 -0.93 -29.28 11.33
CA LYS A 189 -0.85 -29.82 9.96
C LYS A 189 0.57 -29.74 9.37
N GLY A 190 1.56 -29.32 10.15
CA GLY A 190 2.96 -29.27 9.74
C GLY A 190 3.38 -27.99 9.01
N PHE A 191 2.52 -26.96 8.95
CA PHE A 191 2.90 -25.69 8.35
C PHE A 191 3.80 -24.88 9.28
N ARG A 192 4.80 -24.21 8.71
CA ARG A 192 5.62 -23.20 9.38
C ARG A 192 4.98 -21.82 9.13
N LEU A 193 4.87 -20.99 10.15
CA LEU A 193 4.27 -19.66 10.04
C LEU A 193 5.30 -18.53 10.00
N ASP A 194 6.56 -18.83 10.32
CA ASP A 194 7.68 -17.91 10.19
C ASP A 194 7.87 -17.51 8.71
N GLY A 195 8.00 -16.22 8.44
CA GLY A 195 8.13 -15.71 7.07
C GLY A 195 6.81 -15.59 6.28
N VAL A 196 5.67 -16.03 6.85
CA VAL A 196 4.34 -15.88 6.22
C VAL A 196 3.66 -14.61 6.76
N PRO A 197 3.37 -13.60 5.90
CA PRO A 197 2.69 -12.40 6.36
C PRO A 197 1.34 -12.67 7.03
N GLY A 198 1.05 -11.91 8.09
CA GLY A 198 -0.20 -12.07 8.83
C GLY A 198 -0.12 -13.04 10.01
N PHE A 199 1.00 -13.74 10.20
CA PHE A 199 1.23 -14.59 11.38
C PHE A 199 2.37 -14.05 12.23
N PHE A 200 2.26 -14.18 13.55
CA PHE A 200 3.24 -13.67 14.52
C PHE A 200 3.14 -14.42 15.85
N ILE A 201 4.12 -14.25 16.70
CA ILE A 201 4.08 -14.74 18.08
C ILE A 201 3.50 -13.64 18.98
N ASN A 202 2.43 -13.95 19.69
CA ASN A 202 1.77 -13.02 20.60
C ASN A 202 2.51 -12.95 21.95
N ARG A 203 1.97 -12.20 22.92
CA ARG A 203 2.62 -11.98 24.22
C ARG A 203 2.69 -13.23 25.09
N ASP A 204 1.83 -14.20 24.84
CA ASP A 204 1.74 -15.45 25.58
C ASP A 204 2.67 -16.51 24.97
N GLY A 205 3.41 -16.17 23.90
CA GLY A 205 4.30 -17.06 23.20
C GLY A 205 3.62 -17.95 22.15
N ASP A 206 2.33 -17.73 21.91
CA ASP A 206 1.57 -18.49 20.94
C ASP A 206 1.62 -17.84 19.54
N TRP A 207 1.62 -18.65 18.50
CA TRP A 207 1.36 -18.17 17.14
C TRP A 207 -0.07 -17.71 16.99
N GLU A 208 -0.26 -16.56 16.34
CA GLU A 208 -1.55 -15.92 16.14
C GLU A 208 -1.69 -15.35 14.73
N ALA A 209 -2.90 -15.41 14.16
CA ALA A 209 -3.24 -14.72 12.93
C ALA A 209 -3.60 -13.24 13.23
N ALA A 210 -3.10 -12.31 12.43
CA ALA A 210 -3.26 -10.87 12.64
C ALA A 210 -4.68 -10.37 12.28
N PHE A 211 -5.70 -11.00 12.84
CA PHE A 211 -7.08 -10.53 12.80
C PHE A 211 -7.32 -9.60 13.99
N TYR A 212 -7.32 -8.30 13.75
CA TYR A 212 -7.40 -7.30 14.81
C TYR A 212 -8.80 -7.22 15.42
N ARG A 213 -8.92 -7.39 16.74
CA ARG A 213 -10.19 -7.38 17.49
C ARG A 213 -11.11 -6.18 17.24
N LYS A 214 -10.53 -5.02 16.89
CA LYS A 214 -11.28 -3.79 16.61
C LYS A 214 -11.59 -3.56 15.14
N ASN A 215 -11.15 -4.45 14.27
CA ASN A 215 -11.15 -4.24 12.82
C ASN A 215 -11.68 -5.48 12.10
N ASN A 216 -12.85 -5.95 12.54
CA ASN A 216 -13.57 -7.00 11.84
C ASN A 216 -13.81 -6.62 10.38
N GLY A 217 -13.85 -7.62 9.54
CA GLY A 217 -14.06 -7.46 8.14
C GLY A 217 -13.96 -8.77 7.38
N TYR A 218 -13.73 -8.69 6.09
CA TYR A 218 -13.50 -9.86 5.28
C TYR A 218 -12.22 -9.74 4.44
N LEU A 219 -11.60 -10.87 4.22
CA LEU A 219 -10.39 -11.03 3.41
C LEU A 219 -10.70 -10.79 1.94
N CYS A 220 -9.85 -10.03 1.29
CA CYS A 220 -9.81 -9.86 -0.16
C CYS A 220 -8.48 -10.45 -0.64
N PRO A 221 -8.46 -11.68 -1.20
CA PRO A 221 -7.23 -12.32 -1.65
C PRO A 221 -6.55 -11.53 -2.77
N VAL A 222 -5.25 -11.35 -2.65
CA VAL A 222 -4.40 -10.79 -3.69
C VAL A 222 -3.75 -11.95 -4.41
N ARG A 223 -3.97 -12.07 -5.71
CA ARG A 223 -3.45 -13.19 -6.51
C ARG A 223 -2.38 -12.72 -7.47
N ASP A 224 -1.48 -13.62 -7.81
CA ASP A 224 -0.51 -13.40 -8.89
C ASP A 224 -1.01 -13.99 -10.23
N GLY A 225 -0.20 -13.86 -11.28
CA GLY A 225 -0.53 -14.39 -12.61
C GLY A 225 -0.61 -15.92 -12.70
N LYS A 226 -0.24 -16.64 -11.62
CA LYS A 226 -0.40 -18.10 -11.47
C LYS A 226 -1.58 -18.48 -10.58
N GLU A 227 -2.46 -17.55 -10.26
CA GLU A 227 -3.60 -17.72 -9.35
C GLU A 227 -3.22 -18.07 -7.90
N ARG A 228 -1.96 -17.90 -7.49
CA ARG A 228 -1.53 -18.09 -6.11
C ARG A 228 -1.96 -16.90 -5.25
N ILE A 229 -2.39 -17.17 -4.04
CA ILE A 229 -2.67 -16.12 -3.05
C ILE A 229 -1.33 -15.63 -2.48
N ILE A 230 -0.98 -14.40 -2.80
CA ILE A 230 0.29 -13.76 -2.38
C ILE A 230 0.12 -12.81 -1.19
N GLY A 231 -1.10 -12.62 -0.72
CA GLY A 231 -1.46 -11.82 0.43
C GLY A 231 -2.95 -11.53 0.47
N PHE A 232 -3.37 -10.76 1.49
CA PHE A 232 -4.75 -10.32 1.62
C PHE A 232 -4.84 -8.86 2.00
N GLN A 233 -5.83 -8.16 1.46
CA GLN A 233 -6.42 -6.99 2.12
C GLN A 233 -7.59 -7.43 2.98
N ILE A 234 -7.81 -6.76 4.10
CA ILE A 234 -8.99 -6.91 4.94
C ILE A 234 -9.88 -5.69 4.68
N ARG A 235 -11.05 -5.91 4.10
CA ARG A 235 -12.06 -4.87 4.01
C ARG A 235 -12.75 -4.75 5.36
N LEU A 236 -12.58 -3.60 5.99
CA LEU A 236 -13.09 -3.34 7.34
C LEU A 236 -14.60 -3.07 7.34
N ASP A 237 -15.29 -3.55 8.37
CA ASP A 237 -16.70 -3.22 8.64
C ASP A 237 -16.85 -1.74 8.98
N VAL A 238 -15.95 -1.25 9.84
CA VAL A 238 -15.87 0.15 10.22
C VAL A 238 -14.53 0.71 9.76
N PRO A 239 -14.51 1.74 8.91
CA PRO A 239 -13.27 2.36 8.47
C PRO A 239 -12.43 2.87 9.65
N LEU A 240 -11.14 2.55 9.68
CA LEU A 240 -10.21 3.10 10.65
C LEU A 240 -9.70 4.47 10.17
N LYS A 241 -10.20 5.54 10.76
CA LYS A 241 -10.05 6.91 10.25
C LYS A 241 -10.66 6.98 8.84
N GLU A 242 -9.85 7.18 7.80
CA GLU A 242 -10.31 7.18 6.40
C GLU A 242 -10.02 5.86 5.66
N ARG A 243 -9.37 4.90 6.31
CA ARG A 243 -8.93 3.64 5.69
C ARG A 243 -10.03 2.59 5.74
N LYS A 244 -10.51 2.19 4.58
CA LYS A 244 -11.50 1.11 4.40
C LYS A 244 -10.85 -0.28 4.34
N TYR A 245 -9.55 -0.34 4.07
CA TYR A 245 -8.78 -1.57 3.91
C TYR A 245 -7.52 -1.53 4.75
N LEU A 246 -7.20 -2.65 5.37
CA LEU A 246 -5.91 -2.94 6.00
C LEU A 246 -5.27 -4.14 5.31
N TRP A 247 -3.96 -4.28 5.45
CA TRP A 247 -3.27 -5.49 5.04
C TRP A 247 -3.32 -6.55 6.13
N PHE A 248 -3.51 -7.81 5.72
CA PHE A 248 -3.21 -8.96 6.57
C PHE A 248 -1.68 -9.08 6.64
N THR A 249 -1.10 -8.48 7.65
CA THR A 249 0.34 -8.30 7.82
C THR A 249 0.68 -8.36 9.30
N SER A 250 1.83 -8.91 9.62
CA SER A 250 2.38 -9.00 10.97
C SER A 250 3.68 -8.19 11.12
N SER A 251 3.94 -7.28 10.18
CA SER A 251 5.11 -6.41 10.21
C SER A 251 5.23 -5.69 11.56
N GLY A 252 6.42 -5.75 12.17
CA GLY A 252 6.69 -5.14 13.46
C GLY A 252 6.23 -5.93 14.69
N LEU A 253 5.70 -7.13 14.50
CA LEU A 253 5.40 -8.09 15.56
C LEU A 253 6.49 -9.17 15.66
N GLU A 254 6.53 -9.89 16.77
CA GLU A 254 7.52 -10.94 16.97
C GLU A 254 7.35 -12.06 15.93
N LYS A 255 8.45 -12.46 15.28
CA LYS A 255 8.44 -13.37 14.11
C LYS A 255 7.54 -12.93 12.95
N GLY A 256 7.01 -11.70 13.01
CA GLY A 256 6.10 -11.19 12.01
C GLY A 256 6.79 -10.77 10.71
N THR A 257 6.05 -10.83 9.62
CA THR A 257 6.51 -10.54 8.26
C THR A 257 5.59 -9.53 7.57
N SER A 258 6.19 -8.64 6.76
CA SER A 258 5.45 -7.68 5.95
C SER A 258 4.78 -8.35 4.76
N SER A 259 3.53 -7.94 4.45
CA SER A 259 2.84 -8.35 3.22
C SER A 259 3.49 -7.78 1.94
N GLY A 260 4.29 -6.71 2.05
CA GLY A 260 4.88 -6.02 0.90
C GLY A 260 3.88 -5.27 0.03
N SER A 261 2.60 -5.29 0.35
CA SER A 261 1.51 -4.62 -0.36
C SER A 261 1.51 -4.87 -1.88
N PRO A 262 1.47 -6.13 -2.35
CA PRO A 262 1.54 -6.44 -3.77
C PRO A 262 0.31 -5.95 -4.54
N ALA A 263 0.47 -5.68 -5.83
CA ALA A 263 -0.65 -5.58 -6.75
C ALA A 263 -1.12 -6.99 -7.14
N GLY A 264 -2.43 -7.15 -7.31
CA GLY A 264 -3.04 -8.44 -7.70
C GLY A 264 -3.26 -8.53 -9.21
N MET A 265 -3.14 -9.74 -9.76
CA MET A 265 -3.50 -10.07 -11.13
C MET A 265 -4.67 -11.04 -11.13
N PHE A 266 -5.71 -10.74 -11.89
CA PHE A 266 -6.94 -11.53 -12.01
C PHE A 266 -7.16 -11.89 -13.48
N GLY A 267 -7.25 -13.17 -13.76
CA GLY A 267 -7.27 -13.70 -15.12
C GLY A 267 -5.92 -13.67 -15.83
N LYS A 268 -5.89 -14.19 -17.05
CA LYS A 268 -4.69 -14.25 -17.92
C LYS A 268 -4.81 -13.20 -19.02
N ILE A 269 -3.68 -12.59 -19.42
CA ILE A 269 -3.69 -11.64 -20.52
C ILE A 269 -4.28 -12.31 -21.79
N LYS A 270 -5.16 -11.57 -22.47
CA LYS A 270 -5.75 -11.95 -23.75
C LYS A 270 -5.30 -10.95 -24.80
N ASP A 271 -4.84 -11.43 -25.95
CA ASP A 271 -4.39 -10.59 -27.07
C ASP A 271 -3.38 -9.49 -26.67
N GLY A 272 -2.56 -9.79 -25.68
CA GLY A 272 -1.60 -8.85 -25.12
C GLY A 272 -2.24 -7.66 -24.37
N THR A 273 -3.44 -7.82 -23.83
CA THR A 273 -4.20 -6.74 -23.18
C THR A 273 -4.43 -7.02 -21.70
N VAL A 274 -4.37 -5.97 -20.87
CA VAL A 274 -4.73 -5.99 -19.44
C VAL A 274 -5.39 -4.68 -19.04
N TYR A 275 -6.29 -4.73 -18.06
CA TYR A 275 -6.95 -3.58 -17.45
C TYR A 275 -6.36 -3.31 -16.07
N VAL A 276 -6.19 -2.04 -15.68
CA VAL A 276 -5.62 -1.66 -14.37
C VAL A 276 -6.64 -0.81 -13.62
N THR A 277 -7.04 -1.24 -12.42
CA THR A 277 -7.97 -0.51 -11.57
C THR A 277 -7.43 -0.31 -10.14
N GLU A 278 -7.99 0.65 -9.41
CA GLU A 278 -7.71 0.85 -8.00
C GLU A 278 -8.56 -0.12 -7.15
N GLY A 279 -7.89 -0.93 -6.33
CA GLY A 279 -8.51 -1.86 -5.39
C GLY A 279 -8.55 -3.30 -5.87
N ILE A 280 -8.22 -4.20 -4.95
CA ILE A 280 -8.19 -5.64 -5.19
C ILE A 280 -9.61 -6.18 -5.44
N LEU A 281 -10.56 -5.82 -4.58
CA LEU A 281 -11.94 -6.24 -4.69
C LEU A 281 -12.59 -5.81 -6.02
N LYS A 282 -12.31 -4.59 -6.48
CA LYS A 282 -12.83 -4.07 -7.75
C LYS A 282 -12.29 -4.87 -8.94
N ALA A 283 -10.99 -5.18 -8.92
CA ALA A 283 -10.36 -5.98 -9.97
C ALA A 283 -10.93 -7.39 -10.05
N GLU A 284 -11.17 -8.02 -8.90
CA GLU A 284 -11.79 -9.35 -8.82
C GLU A 284 -13.20 -9.32 -9.43
N ILE A 285 -14.04 -8.38 -8.99
CA ILE A 285 -15.43 -8.24 -9.50
C ILE A 285 -15.40 -7.97 -11.02
N ALA A 286 -14.61 -7.02 -11.46
CA ALA A 286 -14.54 -6.66 -12.89
C ALA A 286 -14.07 -7.85 -13.76
N TRP A 287 -13.12 -8.64 -13.26
CA TRP A 287 -12.68 -9.86 -13.94
C TRP A 287 -13.78 -10.93 -13.97
N MET A 288 -14.44 -11.17 -12.85
CA MET A 288 -15.53 -12.16 -12.77
C MET A 288 -16.65 -11.85 -13.75
N CYS A 289 -17.09 -10.60 -13.80
CA CYS A 289 -18.20 -10.17 -14.65
C CYS A 289 -17.82 -10.13 -16.14
N THR A 290 -16.59 -9.71 -16.48
CA THR A 290 -16.23 -9.48 -17.90
C THR A 290 -15.37 -10.58 -18.51
N GLY A 291 -14.72 -11.41 -17.69
CA GLY A 291 -13.69 -12.36 -18.12
C GLY A 291 -12.43 -11.69 -18.69
N ASN A 292 -12.32 -10.36 -18.62
CA ASN A 292 -11.12 -9.62 -19.03
C ASN A 292 -10.07 -9.64 -17.90
N PRO A 293 -8.77 -9.66 -18.23
CA PRO A 293 -7.72 -9.68 -17.21
C PRO A 293 -7.57 -8.30 -16.55
N TYR A 294 -7.60 -8.27 -15.21
CA TYR A 294 -7.43 -7.05 -14.43
C TYR A 294 -6.23 -7.10 -13.49
N ILE A 295 -5.52 -5.98 -13.36
CA ILE A 295 -4.59 -5.73 -12.27
C ILE A 295 -5.29 -4.84 -11.25
N GLY A 296 -5.40 -5.33 -10.01
CA GLY A 296 -5.87 -4.57 -8.86
C GLY A 296 -4.70 -3.92 -8.13
N VAL A 297 -4.67 -2.59 -8.08
CA VAL A 297 -3.64 -1.86 -7.31
C VAL A 297 -4.23 -1.48 -5.96
N PRO A 298 -3.61 -1.84 -4.81
CA PRO A 298 -4.18 -1.57 -3.49
C PRO A 298 -4.33 -0.08 -3.13
N GLY A 299 -3.83 0.78 -3.99
CA GLY A 299 -3.97 2.23 -3.95
C GLY A 299 -3.15 2.82 -5.08
N VAL A 300 -3.59 3.92 -5.66
CA VAL A 300 -2.96 4.56 -6.85
C VAL A 300 -1.50 4.98 -6.66
N SER A 301 -1.03 5.07 -5.42
CA SER A 301 0.37 5.36 -5.08
C SER A 301 1.26 4.11 -5.01
N ASN A 302 0.72 2.90 -5.15
CA ASN A 302 1.51 1.66 -5.09
C ASN A 302 2.14 1.32 -6.46
N HIS A 303 3.04 2.16 -6.91
CA HIS A 303 3.67 2.02 -8.22
C HIS A 303 4.60 0.82 -8.32
N LYS A 304 5.35 0.49 -7.24
CA LYS A 304 6.32 -0.62 -7.26
C LYS A 304 5.65 -1.98 -7.46
N GLY A 305 4.50 -2.20 -6.81
CA GLY A 305 3.73 -3.43 -7.00
C GLY A 305 3.21 -3.55 -8.42
N LEU A 306 2.65 -2.46 -8.95
CA LEU A 306 2.15 -2.40 -10.32
C LEU A 306 3.26 -2.61 -11.36
N GLU A 307 4.37 -1.91 -11.25
CA GLU A 307 5.52 -2.05 -12.14
C GLU A 307 6.03 -3.48 -12.19
N THR A 308 6.13 -4.13 -11.03
CA THR A 308 6.57 -5.54 -10.94
C THR A 308 5.66 -6.47 -11.75
N VAL A 309 4.34 -6.28 -11.66
CA VAL A 309 3.37 -7.08 -12.42
C VAL A 309 3.47 -6.78 -13.90
N LEU A 310 3.50 -5.49 -14.30
CA LEU A 310 3.57 -5.10 -15.71
C LEU A 310 4.85 -5.58 -16.41
N ARG A 311 6.00 -5.55 -15.72
CA ARG A 311 7.27 -6.12 -16.27
C ARG A 311 7.15 -7.60 -16.55
N LYS A 312 6.60 -8.39 -15.62
CA LYS A 312 6.34 -9.82 -15.83
C LYS A 312 5.39 -10.09 -16.99
N LEU A 313 4.32 -9.28 -17.10
CA LEU A 313 3.38 -9.41 -18.20
C LEU A 313 3.97 -8.99 -19.55
N LYS A 314 4.92 -8.04 -19.55
CA LYS A 314 5.66 -7.67 -20.78
C LYS A 314 6.46 -8.85 -21.34
N GLU A 315 7.10 -9.61 -20.47
CA GLU A 315 7.79 -10.87 -20.85
C GLU A 315 6.82 -11.91 -21.43
N GLN A 316 5.54 -11.85 -21.04
CA GLN A 316 4.46 -12.73 -21.52
C GLN A 316 3.73 -12.16 -22.75
N GLY A 317 4.21 -11.07 -23.34
CA GLY A 317 3.66 -10.50 -24.56
C GLY A 317 2.62 -9.40 -24.35
N LEU A 318 2.62 -8.70 -23.22
CA LEU A 318 1.77 -7.52 -22.99
C LEU A 318 2.08 -6.43 -24.03
N LYS A 319 1.02 -5.94 -24.70
CA LYS A 319 1.07 -4.91 -25.73
C LYS A 319 0.25 -3.66 -25.36
N ARG A 320 -0.82 -3.85 -24.58
CA ARG A 320 -1.78 -2.80 -24.29
C ARG A 320 -2.28 -2.85 -22.84
N VAL A 321 -2.32 -1.69 -22.24
CA VAL A 321 -2.90 -1.46 -20.91
C VAL A 321 -4.11 -0.53 -21.05
N TYR A 322 -5.21 -0.86 -20.37
CA TYR A 322 -6.35 0.05 -20.22
C TYR A 322 -6.35 0.59 -18.77
N GLU A 323 -6.20 1.91 -18.63
CA GLU A 323 -6.27 2.60 -17.33
C GLU A 323 -7.73 2.78 -16.94
N CYS A 324 -8.17 2.04 -15.91
CA CYS A 324 -9.52 2.04 -15.35
C CYS A 324 -9.52 2.49 -13.88
N TYR A 325 -8.67 3.46 -13.52
CA TYR A 325 -8.73 4.06 -12.18
C TYR A 325 -10.03 4.84 -11.99
N ASP A 326 -10.41 5.01 -10.72
CA ASP A 326 -11.66 5.65 -10.32
C ASP A 326 -11.94 6.95 -11.08
N MET A 327 -13.20 7.19 -11.42
CA MET A 327 -13.65 8.38 -12.15
C MET A 327 -13.46 9.69 -11.38
N ASP A 328 -13.05 9.64 -10.12
CA ASP A 328 -12.56 10.82 -9.38
C ASP A 328 -11.46 11.59 -10.16
N LYS A 329 -10.76 10.94 -11.09
CA LYS A 329 -9.84 11.59 -12.04
C LYS A 329 -10.49 12.66 -12.93
N MET A 330 -11.79 12.54 -13.17
CA MET A 330 -12.59 13.44 -14.00
C MET A 330 -13.45 14.40 -13.16
N MET A 331 -13.36 14.31 -11.82
CA MET A 331 -14.19 15.08 -10.88
C MET A 331 -14.16 16.58 -11.17
N GLU A 332 -15.33 17.19 -11.26
CA GLU A 332 -15.50 18.63 -11.33
C GLU A 332 -15.13 19.27 -9.99
N LEU A 333 -14.42 20.39 -10.02
CA LEU A 333 -13.90 21.03 -8.81
C LEU A 333 -14.83 22.10 -8.22
N SER A 334 -15.89 22.46 -8.91
CA SER A 334 -16.86 23.41 -8.39
C SER A 334 -17.40 22.94 -7.02
N CYS A 335 -17.52 23.86 -6.08
CA CYS A 335 -18.10 23.59 -4.77
C CYS A 335 -19.63 23.67 -4.88
N LYS A 336 -20.32 22.54 -4.72
CA LYS A 336 -21.78 22.49 -4.70
C LYS A 336 -22.36 22.58 -3.28
N HIS A 337 -21.56 22.85 -2.25
CA HIS A 337 -21.95 22.82 -0.84
C HIS A 337 -22.83 21.60 -0.50
N ASP A 338 -22.34 20.41 -0.84
CA ASP A 338 -23.03 19.15 -0.56
C ASP A 338 -23.35 19.09 0.95
N GLU A 339 -24.57 18.67 1.31
CA GLU A 339 -24.99 18.44 2.72
C GLU A 339 -24.24 17.30 3.43
N LYS A 340 -23.24 16.69 2.78
CA LYS A 340 -22.39 15.63 3.35
C LYS A 340 -21.67 16.15 4.61
N SER A 341 -21.54 15.31 5.61
CA SER A 341 -20.93 15.64 6.90
C SER A 341 -19.57 16.36 6.79
N ALA A 342 -18.80 16.05 5.77
CA ALA A 342 -17.53 16.69 5.50
C ALA A 342 -17.62 18.11 4.91
N CYS A 343 -18.74 18.47 4.28
CA CYS A 343 -19.01 19.82 3.83
C CYS A 343 -19.63 20.67 4.95
N ARG A 344 -20.37 20.06 5.89
CA ARG A 344 -20.86 20.72 7.10
C ARG A 344 -19.72 21.17 8.03
N GLN A 345 -18.59 20.46 8.03
CA GLN A 345 -17.38 20.82 8.77
C GLN A 345 -16.42 21.70 7.96
N CYS A 346 -16.78 22.01 6.70
CA CYS A 346 -15.99 22.89 5.85
C CYS A 346 -16.19 24.32 6.38
N GLU A 347 -15.16 24.89 6.99
CA GLU A 347 -15.14 26.28 7.40
C GLU A 347 -15.21 27.17 6.16
N HIS A 348 -16.40 27.56 5.78
CA HIS A 348 -16.83 28.62 4.85
C HIS A 348 -15.84 29.15 3.84
N GLY A 349 -16.03 28.90 2.56
CA GLY A 349 -15.39 29.71 1.51
C GLY A 349 -13.86 29.81 1.54
N ILE A 350 -13.24 29.59 2.70
CA ILE A 350 -11.79 29.51 2.89
C ILE A 350 -11.19 28.41 2.01
N HIS A 351 -11.99 27.41 1.64
CA HIS A 351 -11.60 26.31 0.76
C HIS A 351 -11.82 26.59 -0.73
N LEU A 352 -12.40 27.73 -1.06
CA LEU A 352 -12.64 28.16 -2.44
C LEU A 352 -11.45 28.95 -2.95
N TYR A 353 -10.44 28.27 -3.45
CA TYR A 353 -9.39 28.90 -4.24
C TYR A 353 -9.89 29.02 -5.68
N HIS A 354 -10.17 30.24 -6.14
CA HIS A 354 -10.75 30.52 -7.47
C HIS A 354 -12.05 29.74 -7.77
N GLY A 355 -12.94 29.57 -6.80
CA GLY A 355 -14.20 28.84 -6.97
C GLY A 355 -14.09 27.32 -6.90
N GLU A 356 -12.90 26.76 -6.68
CA GLU A 356 -12.66 25.32 -6.63
C GLU A 356 -12.62 24.78 -5.19
N CYS A 357 -13.22 23.61 -4.97
CA CYS A 357 -13.14 22.88 -3.72
C CYS A 357 -11.77 22.21 -3.54
N LEU A 358 -10.96 22.65 -2.59
CA LEU A 358 -9.62 22.10 -2.32
C LEU A 358 -9.65 20.61 -1.97
N ARG A 359 -10.72 20.12 -1.33
CA ARG A 359 -10.89 18.70 -1.02
C ARG A 359 -11.10 17.86 -2.28
N LYS A 360 -11.97 18.30 -3.18
CA LYS A 360 -12.16 17.68 -4.50
C LYS A 360 -10.87 17.72 -5.31
N ARG A 361 -10.18 18.87 -5.31
CA ARG A 361 -8.90 19.03 -6.00
C ARG A 361 -7.86 18.03 -5.50
N ARG A 362 -7.63 17.91 -4.18
CA ARG A 362 -6.69 16.96 -3.59
C ARG A 362 -6.99 15.53 -4.02
N LYS A 363 -8.26 15.14 -3.99
CA LYS A 363 -8.70 13.80 -4.37
C LYS A 363 -8.45 13.51 -5.84
N ARG A 364 -8.88 14.43 -6.73
CA ARG A 364 -8.64 14.33 -8.18
C ARG A 364 -7.15 14.26 -8.50
N ASP A 365 -6.35 15.12 -7.89
CA ASP A 365 -4.92 15.21 -8.18
C ASP A 365 -4.18 13.95 -7.70
N MET A 366 -4.62 13.33 -6.60
CA MET A 366 -4.05 12.08 -6.14
C MET A 366 -4.27 10.94 -7.16
N ILE A 367 -5.50 10.80 -7.68
CA ILE A 367 -5.80 9.80 -8.72
C ILE A 367 -5.03 10.12 -10.00
N ARG A 368 -5.02 11.38 -10.45
CA ARG A 368 -4.28 11.80 -11.66
C ARG A 368 -2.79 11.53 -11.57
N LYS A 369 -2.16 11.72 -10.41
CA LYS A 369 -0.76 11.33 -10.19
C LYS A 369 -0.55 9.83 -10.38
N GLY A 370 -1.48 9.01 -9.90
CA GLY A 370 -1.45 7.56 -10.15
C GLY A 370 -1.58 7.21 -11.63
N CYS A 371 -2.48 7.90 -12.36
CA CYS A 371 -2.60 7.72 -13.81
C CYS A 371 -1.30 8.07 -14.55
N ILE A 372 -0.70 9.23 -14.23
CA ILE A 372 0.56 9.68 -14.83
C ILE A 372 1.65 8.64 -14.59
N LYS A 373 1.74 8.12 -13.36
CA LYS A 373 2.76 7.11 -13.05
C LYS A 373 2.55 5.80 -13.80
N LEU A 374 1.30 5.37 -13.98
CA LEU A 374 0.99 4.22 -14.83
C LEU A 374 1.42 4.47 -16.29
N TYR A 375 1.18 5.68 -16.83
CA TYR A 375 1.58 6.02 -18.20
C TYR A 375 3.10 6.01 -18.35
N GLU A 376 3.85 6.58 -17.40
CA GLU A 376 5.32 6.54 -17.37
C GLU A 376 5.85 5.10 -17.38
N ILE A 377 5.29 4.22 -16.56
CA ILE A 377 5.69 2.79 -16.52
C ILE A 377 5.39 2.11 -17.86
N CYS A 378 4.24 2.39 -18.48
CA CYS A 378 3.89 1.81 -19.77
C CYS A 378 4.82 2.32 -20.89
N GLU A 379 5.20 3.59 -20.87
CA GLU A 379 6.16 4.19 -21.79
C GLU A 379 7.53 3.53 -21.65
N GLU A 380 8.07 3.42 -20.42
CA GLU A 380 9.33 2.73 -20.13
C GLU A 380 9.35 1.28 -20.63
N LEU A 381 8.19 0.60 -20.57
CA LEU A 381 8.05 -0.78 -21.04
C LEU A 381 7.73 -0.91 -22.54
N ASN A 382 7.60 0.20 -23.24
CA ASN A 382 7.11 0.23 -24.62
C ASN A 382 5.80 -0.56 -24.78
N VAL A 383 4.79 -0.18 -23.95
CA VAL A 383 3.44 -0.75 -23.93
C VAL A 383 2.44 0.38 -24.13
N SER A 384 1.50 0.21 -25.05
CA SER A 384 0.44 1.19 -25.28
C SER A 384 -0.46 1.31 -24.05
N CYS A 385 -0.73 2.52 -23.57
CA CYS A 385 -1.66 2.77 -22.48
C CYS A 385 -2.82 3.66 -22.94
N LYS A 386 -4.06 3.22 -22.70
CA LYS A 386 -5.27 3.97 -23.03
C LYS A 386 -6.10 4.21 -21.77
N ARG A 387 -6.54 5.45 -21.58
CA ARG A 387 -7.51 5.80 -20.54
C ARG A 387 -8.89 5.28 -20.92
N VAL A 388 -9.57 4.69 -19.94
CA VAL A 388 -10.98 4.34 -20.02
C VAL A 388 -11.79 5.27 -19.13
N THR A 389 -12.90 5.75 -19.64
CA THR A 389 -13.88 6.58 -18.90
C THR A 389 -15.25 5.96 -19.08
N TRP A 390 -16.11 6.15 -18.11
CA TRP A 390 -17.50 5.69 -18.11
C TRP A 390 -18.40 6.72 -17.43
N ASP A 391 -19.71 6.55 -17.55
CA ASP A 391 -20.69 7.41 -16.89
C ASP A 391 -20.49 8.90 -17.25
N THR A 392 -20.21 9.17 -18.54
CA THR A 392 -20.04 10.52 -19.05
C THR A 392 -21.23 10.93 -19.89
N ASP A 393 -21.56 12.23 -19.87
CA ASP A 393 -22.53 12.85 -20.77
C ASP A 393 -21.95 13.05 -22.19
N ALA A 394 -22.70 13.65 -23.09
CA ALA A 394 -22.31 13.92 -24.46
C ALA A 394 -21.10 14.88 -24.59
N SER A 395 -20.82 15.68 -23.55
CA SER A 395 -19.66 16.58 -23.49
C SER A 395 -18.40 15.88 -22.95
N GLY A 396 -18.52 14.64 -22.47
CA GLY A 396 -17.45 13.90 -21.82
C GLY A 396 -17.31 14.22 -20.32
N THR A 397 -18.25 14.94 -19.72
CA THR A 397 -18.26 15.25 -18.29
C THR A 397 -18.79 14.06 -17.49
N TRP A 398 -18.09 13.69 -16.42
CA TRP A 398 -18.51 12.59 -15.55
C TRP A 398 -19.77 12.95 -14.76
N MET A 399 -20.80 12.10 -14.83
CA MET A 399 -22.10 12.30 -14.19
C MET A 399 -22.14 11.93 -12.69
N GLU A 400 -21.03 11.44 -12.14
CA GLU A 400 -20.85 11.09 -10.72
C GLU A 400 -21.74 9.94 -10.18
N HIS A 401 -22.39 9.12 -11.05
CA HIS A 401 -23.19 7.97 -10.60
C HIS A 401 -22.32 6.78 -10.22
N TYR A 402 -21.31 6.45 -11.04
CA TYR A 402 -20.45 5.28 -10.88
C TYR A 402 -18.99 5.66 -10.78
N LYS A 403 -18.44 5.50 -9.59
CA LYS A 403 -17.04 5.87 -9.31
C LYS A 403 -16.06 4.81 -9.78
N GLY A 404 -16.27 3.55 -9.40
CA GLY A 404 -15.43 2.41 -9.72
C GLY A 404 -15.84 1.73 -11.02
N VAL A 405 -14.90 1.07 -11.68
CA VAL A 405 -15.19 0.28 -12.88
C VAL A 405 -16.10 -0.91 -12.56
N ASP A 406 -15.98 -1.50 -11.38
CA ASP A 406 -16.83 -2.57 -10.87
C ASP A 406 -18.29 -2.12 -10.74
N ASP A 407 -18.54 -0.97 -10.13
CA ASP A 407 -19.88 -0.40 -9.97
C ASP A 407 -20.55 -0.16 -11.36
N TRP A 408 -19.76 0.31 -12.33
CA TRP A 408 -20.23 0.52 -13.71
C TRP A 408 -20.57 -0.78 -14.44
N ILE A 409 -19.72 -1.81 -14.31
CA ILE A 409 -19.93 -3.12 -14.94
C ILE A 409 -21.19 -3.77 -14.40
N LEU A 410 -21.36 -3.84 -13.08
CA LEU A 410 -22.53 -4.45 -12.44
C LEU A 410 -23.84 -3.79 -12.86
N GLN A 411 -23.87 -2.46 -12.97
CA GLN A 411 -25.06 -1.76 -13.46
C GLN A 411 -25.38 -2.01 -14.93
N LYS A 412 -24.35 -2.20 -15.75
CA LYS A 412 -24.57 -2.52 -17.16
C LYS A 412 -25.18 -3.89 -17.33
N GLU A 413 -24.70 -4.88 -16.61
CA GLU A 413 -25.25 -6.24 -16.58
C GLU A 413 -26.71 -6.27 -16.07
N GLU A 414 -27.02 -5.57 -14.98
CA GLU A 414 -28.39 -5.45 -14.49
C GLU A 414 -29.36 -4.87 -15.54
N LYS A 415 -28.90 -3.84 -16.30
CA LYS A 415 -29.69 -3.26 -17.39
C LYS A 415 -29.87 -4.19 -18.57
N GLU A 416 -28.87 -5.00 -18.90
CA GLU A 416 -28.96 -5.99 -20.00
C GLU A 416 -29.91 -7.13 -19.61
N HIS A 417 -29.81 -7.65 -18.38
CA HIS A 417 -30.73 -8.66 -17.87
C HIS A 417 -32.19 -8.20 -17.80
N ARG A 418 -32.46 -6.96 -17.43
CA ARG A 418 -33.83 -6.38 -17.45
C ARG A 418 -34.39 -6.17 -18.84
N LYS A 419 -33.56 -6.11 -19.88
CA LYS A 419 -34.02 -5.99 -21.28
C LYS A 419 -34.34 -7.36 -21.92
N THR A 420 -33.79 -8.44 -21.36
CA THR A 420 -33.96 -9.82 -21.85
C THR A 420 -34.98 -10.63 -21.04
N ALA A 421 -35.51 -10.09 -19.93
CA ALA A 421 -36.61 -10.62 -19.13
C ALA A 421 -37.90 -9.87 -19.44
#